data_bc183572b54e0893628d7bdbd56032a1
#
_entry.id   bc183572b54e0893628d7bdbd56032a1
#
_cell.length_a   1.000
_cell.length_b   1.000
_cell.length_c   1.000
_cell.angle_alpha   90.00
_cell.angle_beta   90.00
_cell.angle_gamma   90.00
#
_symmetry.space_group_name_H-M   'P 1'
#
loop_
_entity.id
_entity.type
_entity.pdbx_description
1 polymer ?
#
loop_
_entity_poly.entity_id
_entity_poly.type
_entity_poly.pdbx_seq_one_letter_code
_entity_poly.pdbx_strand_id
1 'polypeptide(L)'
;MPRIEKKFIACKDAAHATVGKFYEFKNATETSVDLYFYGDIVSDWWGAWQEEDQYPEAIKNFLAEANGKDLNIYINSGGGSVFAGIAIYNMLKRYPGKKTVHVDALAGSIASVIAFADSEAPTIPSNAYLMIHKPWAGCEGNAIEMRKMADTLDAVEAGILSVYEEHLAEGVDIKTVKKLMEEETWLDGTKAAEYFQVKVGEENTVAAAVQDFTKMYCRNAPKDLVGAGTADNERLRQQDQEKRKSIIALTMAHMSQ
;
A
#
# COMPACT_ATOMS: atom_id res chain seq x y z
N MET A 1 -28.99 -11.04 7.41
CA MET A 1 -27.51 -11.06 7.28
C MET A 1 -27.13 -12.40 6.67
N PRO A 2 -26.61 -12.51 5.45
CA PRO A 2 -26.13 -13.77 4.91
C PRO A 2 -24.88 -14.19 5.66
N ARG A 3 -24.81 -15.48 6.03
CA ARG A 3 -23.68 -16.11 6.70
C ARG A 3 -22.50 -16.19 5.73
N ILE A 4 -21.37 -15.64 6.13
CA ILE A 4 -20.09 -15.76 5.41
C ILE A 4 -19.57 -17.19 5.63
N GLU A 5 -19.56 -18.01 4.58
CA GLU A 5 -18.91 -19.33 4.63
C GLU A 5 -17.42 -19.18 4.32
N LYS A 6 -16.57 -19.30 5.33
CA LYS A 6 -15.11 -19.40 5.16
C LYS A 6 -14.80 -20.76 4.50
N LYS A 7 -14.49 -20.77 3.22
CA LYS A 7 -13.99 -21.98 2.53
C LYS A 7 -12.48 -22.12 2.73
N PHE A 8 -12.08 -22.89 3.72
CA PHE A 8 -10.72 -23.40 3.82
C PHE A 8 -10.59 -24.62 2.90
N ILE A 9 -9.74 -24.55 1.89
CA ILE A 9 -9.33 -25.73 1.12
C ILE A 9 -8.08 -26.29 1.79
N ALA A 10 -8.25 -27.35 2.59
CA ALA A 10 -7.14 -28.11 3.13
C ALA A 10 -6.51 -28.96 2.01
N CYS A 11 -5.30 -28.65 1.57
CA CYS A 11 -4.48 -29.59 0.80
C CYS A 11 -3.93 -30.67 1.74
N LYS A 12 -4.28 -31.91 1.43
CA LYS A 12 -3.83 -33.11 2.16
C LYS A 12 -2.51 -33.63 1.57
N ASP A 13 -1.41 -32.89 1.71
CA ASP A 13 -0.09 -33.48 1.54
C ASP A 13 0.87 -32.87 2.56
N ALA A 14 1.46 -33.75 3.37
CA ALA A 14 2.22 -33.41 4.57
C ALA A 14 3.59 -32.73 4.33
N ALA A 15 3.83 -32.18 3.15
CA ALA A 15 5.04 -31.44 2.80
C ALA A 15 4.81 -29.96 2.46
N HIS A 16 3.55 -29.51 2.41
CA HIS A 16 3.24 -28.09 2.17
C HIS A 16 2.31 -27.62 3.28
N ALA A 17 2.81 -26.70 4.10
CA ALA A 17 1.98 -25.97 5.06
C ALA A 17 0.75 -25.43 4.32
N THR A 18 -0.41 -25.58 4.94
CA THR A 18 -1.68 -25.07 4.42
C THR A 18 -1.53 -23.55 4.23
N VAL A 19 -1.26 -23.12 3.01
CA VAL A 19 -1.29 -21.70 2.66
C VAL A 19 -2.75 -21.29 2.73
N GLY A 20 -3.14 -20.57 3.78
CA GLY A 20 -4.47 -19.99 3.90
C GLY A 20 -4.75 -19.07 2.70
N LYS A 21 -5.97 -19.06 2.20
CA LYS A 21 -6.37 -18.01 1.25
C LYS A 21 -6.42 -16.69 2.01
N PHE A 22 -5.53 -15.76 1.68
CA PHE A 22 -5.48 -14.39 2.23
C PHE A 22 -6.38 -13.40 1.48
N TYR A 23 -7.31 -13.88 0.67
CA TYR A 23 -8.32 -13.05 0.03
C TYR A 23 -9.68 -13.71 0.12
N GLU A 24 -10.70 -12.90 0.26
CA GLU A 24 -12.09 -13.31 0.34
C GLU A 24 -12.89 -12.61 -0.75
N PHE A 25 -13.72 -13.38 -1.49
CA PHE A 25 -14.71 -12.77 -2.36
C PHE A 25 -15.82 -12.18 -1.50
N LYS A 26 -15.81 -10.85 -1.34
CA LYS A 26 -16.89 -10.12 -0.67
C LYS A 26 -17.84 -9.58 -1.72
N ASN A 27 -19.12 -9.61 -1.40
CA ASN A 27 -20.19 -9.05 -2.25
C ASN A 27 -20.16 -9.52 -3.72
N ALA A 28 -19.71 -10.76 -3.97
CA ALA A 28 -19.66 -11.30 -5.32
C ALA A 28 -21.07 -11.42 -5.93
N THR A 29 -21.27 -10.76 -7.07
CA THR A 29 -22.46 -10.88 -7.90
C THR A 29 -22.15 -11.72 -9.15
N GLU A 30 -23.10 -11.82 -10.07
CA GLU A 30 -22.85 -12.45 -11.37
C GLU A 30 -21.85 -11.64 -12.20
N THR A 31 -21.82 -10.31 -12.06
CA THR A 31 -21.07 -9.39 -12.91
C THR A 31 -19.91 -8.67 -12.21
N SER A 32 -19.87 -8.62 -10.88
CA SER A 32 -18.88 -7.87 -10.12
C SER A 32 -18.41 -8.59 -8.87
N VAL A 33 -17.25 -8.18 -8.35
CA VAL A 33 -16.66 -8.67 -7.12
C VAL A 33 -15.83 -7.57 -6.45
N ASP A 34 -15.82 -7.57 -5.11
CA ASP A 34 -15.06 -6.59 -4.33
C ASP A 34 -13.66 -7.11 -3.99
N LEU A 35 -12.66 -6.23 -4.10
CA LEU A 35 -11.27 -6.47 -3.72
C LEU A 35 -10.83 -5.41 -2.70
N TYR A 36 -10.29 -5.84 -1.56
CA TYR A 36 -9.89 -4.95 -0.47
C TYR A 36 -8.37 -4.94 -0.29
N PHE A 37 -7.79 -3.74 -0.23
CA PHE A 37 -6.41 -3.47 0.18
C PHE A 37 -6.44 -2.72 1.51
N TYR A 38 -6.58 -3.46 2.63
CA TYR A 38 -6.75 -2.88 3.97
C TYR A 38 -5.56 -3.13 4.90
N GLY A 39 -4.56 -3.85 4.45
CA GLY A 39 -3.32 -4.13 5.16
C GLY A 39 -2.09 -3.63 4.41
N ASP A 40 -0.94 -4.14 4.79
CA ASP A 40 0.33 -3.85 4.15
C ASP A 40 0.45 -4.57 2.80
N ILE A 41 1.22 -3.97 1.88
CA ILE A 41 1.59 -4.58 0.61
C ILE A 41 2.94 -5.24 0.79
N VAL A 42 2.96 -6.57 0.78
CA VAL A 42 4.15 -7.37 1.07
C VAL A 42 4.61 -8.16 -0.16
N SER A 43 5.86 -8.62 -0.14
CA SER A 43 6.45 -9.30 -1.30
C SER A 43 5.85 -10.68 -1.55
N ASP A 44 5.54 -11.39 -0.47
CA ASP A 44 5.05 -12.76 -0.47
C ASP A 44 4.29 -13.09 0.83
N TRP A 45 3.80 -14.31 0.92
CA TRP A 45 3.03 -14.78 2.07
C TRP A 45 3.82 -14.83 3.41
N TRP A 46 5.15 -14.94 3.37
CA TRP A 46 5.98 -14.90 4.59
C TRP A 46 6.03 -13.50 5.21
N GLY A 47 5.84 -12.47 4.39
CA GLY A 47 5.72 -11.09 4.84
C GLY A 47 4.32 -10.71 5.31
N ALA A 48 3.31 -11.55 5.09
CA ALA A 48 1.94 -11.29 5.49
C ALA A 48 1.72 -11.74 6.94
N TRP A 49 1.60 -10.77 7.86
CA TRP A 49 1.39 -11.00 9.29
C TRP A 49 -0.07 -10.87 9.70
N GLN A 50 -0.89 -10.21 8.87
CA GLN A 50 -2.31 -10.00 9.07
C GLN A 50 -3.10 -10.58 7.89
N GLU A 51 -4.36 -10.94 8.13
CA GLU A 51 -5.24 -11.47 7.07
C GLU A 51 -5.54 -10.44 5.97
N GLU A 52 -5.40 -9.15 6.29
CA GLU A 52 -5.61 -8.01 5.41
C GLU A 52 -4.42 -7.70 4.51
N ASP A 53 -3.22 -8.21 4.81
CA ASP A 53 -2.02 -7.96 4.03
C ASP A 53 -2.14 -8.58 2.63
N GLN A 54 -1.68 -7.85 1.61
CA GLN A 54 -1.82 -8.26 0.23
C GLN A 54 -0.45 -8.46 -0.44
N TYR A 55 -0.36 -9.48 -1.28
CA TYR A 55 0.84 -9.81 -2.03
C TYR A 55 0.51 -10.29 -3.46
N PRO A 56 1.46 -10.20 -4.40
CA PRO A 56 1.18 -10.42 -5.82
C PRO A 56 0.55 -11.76 -6.15
N GLU A 57 0.93 -12.85 -5.47
CA GLU A 57 0.36 -14.17 -5.74
C GLU A 57 -1.11 -14.28 -5.30
N ALA A 58 -1.45 -13.69 -4.15
CA ALA A 58 -2.84 -13.63 -3.69
C ALA A 58 -3.71 -12.88 -4.70
N ILE A 59 -3.25 -11.71 -5.16
CA ILE A 59 -3.96 -10.92 -6.17
C ILE A 59 -4.07 -11.67 -7.50
N LYS A 60 -2.99 -12.32 -7.97
CA LYS A 60 -3.04 -13.15 -9.18
C LYS A 60 -4.13 -14.22 -9.10
N ASN A 61 -4.21 -14.92 -7.97
CA ASN A 61 -5.19 -15.96 -7.75
C ASN A 61 -6.61 -15.40 -7.66
N PHE A 62 -6.79 -14.27 -6.95
CA PHE A 62 -8.05 -13.55 -6.91
C PHE A 62 -8.55 -13.17 -8.31
N LEU A 63 -7.69 -12.54 -9.13
CA LEU A 63 -8.04 -12.12 -10.49
C LEU A 63 -8.40 -13.32 -11.39
N ALA A 64 -7.72 -14.45 -11.23
CA ALA A 64 -8.05 -15.68 -11.95
C ALA A 64 -9.45 -16.23 -11.56
N GLU A 65 -9.78 -16.19 -10.27
CA GLU A 65 -11.13 -16.61 -9.79
C GLU A 65 -12.22 -15.60 -10.17
N ALA A 66 -11.90 -14.30 -10.19
CA ALA A 66 -12.82 -13.25 -10.63
C ALA A 66 -13.22 -13.38 -12.11
N ASN A 67 -12.35 -14.01 -12.92
CA ASN A 67 -12.65 -14.46 -14.29
C ASN A 67 -13.28 -13.39 -15.19
N GLY A 68 -12.75 -12.17 -15.19
CA GLY A 68 -13.20 -11.07 -16.04
C GLY A 68 -14.39 -10.27 -15.51
N LYS A 69 -14.90 -10.57 -14.31
CA LYS A 69 -15.92 -9.74 -13.65
C LYS A 69 -15.39 -8.34 -13.35
N ASP A 70 -16.29 -7.37 -13.27
CA ASP A 70 -15.92 -6.02 -12.82
C ASP A 70 -15.41 -6.03 -11.37
N LEU A 71 -14.43 -5.20 -11.08
CA LEU A 71 -13.82 -5.09 -9.75
C LEU A 71 -14.21 -3.77 -9.09
N ASN A 72 -14.76 -3.84 -7.88
CA ASN A 72 -14.79 -2.70 -6.97
C ASN A 72 -13.60 -2.86 -6.03
N ILE A 73 -12.68 -1.92 -6.07
CA ILE A 73 -11.42 -1.97 -5.32
C ILE A 73 -11.48 -0.92 -4.23
N TYR A 74 -11.35 -1.37 -2.99
CA TYR A 74 -11.39 -0.52 -1.80
C TYR A 74 -9.99 -0.46 -1.17
N ILE A 75 -9.48 0.75 -0.91
CA ILE A 75 -8.13 0.96 -0.42
C ILE A 75 -8.15 1.68 0.93
N ASN A 76 -7.52 1.05 1.91
CA ASN A 76 -7.14 1.63 3.20
C ASN A 76 -5.81 1.01 3.62
N SER A 77 -4.72 1.44 2.98
CA SER A 77 -3.38 0.86 3.10
C SER A 77 -2.31 1.94 3.19
N GLY A 78 -1.35 1.73 4.07
CA GLY A 78 -0.13 2.54 4.15
C GLY A 78 0.88 2.26 3.04
N GLY A 79 0.69 1.23 2.26
CA GLY A 79 1.63 0.81 1.22
C GLY A 79 2.50 -0.37 1.65
N GLY A 80 3.80 -0.33 1.35
CA GLY A 80 4.75 -1.39 1.69
C GLY A 80 5.76 -1.67 0.58
N SER A 81 5.92 -2.93 0.16
CA SER A 81 6.87 -3.33 -0.87
C SER A 81 6.58 -2.71 -2.23
N VAL A 82 7.49 -1.87 -2.73
CA VAL A 82 7.32 -1.15 -4.00
C VAL A 82 7.18 -2.12 -5.17
N PHE A 83 8.03 -3.14 -5.26
CA PHE A 83 7.97 -4.10 -6.36
C PHE A 83 6.70 -4.96 -6.34
N ALA A 84 6.22 -5.31 -5.14
CA ALA A 84 4.94 -5.99 -5.00
C ALA A 84 3.77 -5.11 -5.47
N GLY A 85 3.74 -3.84 -5.05
CA GLY A 85 2.70 -2.90 -5.46
C GLY A 85 2.70 -2.61 -6.96
N ILE A 86 3.89 -2.42 -7.57
CA ILE A 86 3.99 -2.28 -9.03
C ILE A 86 3.50 -3.55 -9.75
N ALA A 87 3.84 -4.74 -9.25
CA ALA A 87 3.36 -5.99 -9.83
C ALA A 87 1.83 -6.09 -9.76
N ILE A 88 1.25 -5.73 -8.61
CA ILE A 88 -0.20 -5.69 -8.41
C ILE A 88 -0.84 -4.67 -9.35
N TYR A 89 -0.33 -3.42 -9.42
CA TYR A 89 -0.80 -2.40 -10.34
C TYR A 89 -0.84 -2.92 -11.77
N ASN A 90 0.24 -3.51 -12.25
CA ASN A 90 0.34 -4.05 -13.60
C ASN A 90 -0.60 -5.23 -13.84
N MET A 91 -0.88 -6.05 -12.83
CA MET A 91 -1.89 -7.13 -12.94
C MET A 91 -3.29 -6.56 -13.06
N LEU A 92 -3.64 -5.55 -12.27
CA LEU A 92 -4.92 -4.85 -12.34
C LEU A 92 -5.10 -4.14 -13.69
N LYS A 93 -4.07 -3.44 -14.18
CA LYS A 93 -4.12 -2.76 -15.50
C LYS A 93 -4.37 -3.75 -16.66
N ARG A 94 -3.82 -4.96 -16.59
CA ARG A 94 -4.05 -5.99 -17.62
C ARG A 94 -5.35 -6.77 -17.46
N TYR A 95 -6.00 -6.66 -16.30
CA TYR A 95 -7.22 -7.38 -16.04
C TYR A 95 -8.36 -6.83 -16.93
N PRO A 96 -9.16 -7.70 -17.62
CA PRO A 96 -10.11 -7.26 -18.65
C PRO A 96 -11.38 -6.61 -18.09
N GLY A 97 -11.79 -6.95 -16.84
CA GLY A 97 -12.96 -6.37 -16.19
C GLY A 97 -12.77 -4.88 -15.89
N LYS A 98 -13.86 -4.12 -15.83
CA LYS A 98 -13.82 -2.73 -15.37
C LYS A 98 -13.32 -2.70 -13.92
N LYS A 99 -12.49 -1.72 -13.60
CA LYS A 99 -12.03 -1.44 -12.23
C LYS A 99 -12.59 -0.11 -11.79
N THR A 100 -13.21 -0.09 -10.61
CA THR A 100 -13.66 1.13 -9.93
C THR A 100 -12.95 1.17 -8.57
N VAL A 101 -12.15 2.21 -8.34
CA VAL A 101 -11.33 2.33 -7.13
C VAL A 101 -11.90 3.37 -6.18
N HIS A 102 -12.00 2.98 -4.92
CA HIS A 102 -12.42 3.81 -3.80
C HIS A 102 -11.33 3.85 -2.74
N VAL A 103 -10.89 5.03 -2.36
CA VAL A 103 -10.00 5.21 -1.21
C VAL A 103 -10.87 5.47 0.01
N ASP A 104 -10.94 4.50 0.94
CA ASP A 104 -11.82 4.61 2.09
C ASP A 104 -11.26 5.52 3.19
N ALA A 105 -9.93 5.50 3.39
CA ALA A 105 -9.27 6.41 4.33
C ALA A 105 -7.86 6.80 3.89
N LEU A 106 -7.03 5.84 3.49
CA LEU A 106 -5.65 6.09 3.07
C LEU A 106 -5.26 5.22 1.87
N ALA A 107 -4.72 5.85 0.85
CA ALA A 107 -3.88 5.22 -0.16
C ALA A 107 -2.46 5.80 -0.02
N GLY A 108 -1.64 5.17 0.84
CA GLY A 108 -0.30 5.65 1.17
C GLY A 108 0.80 4.98 0.38
N SER A 109 1.87 5.72 0.08
CA SER A 109 3.08 5.17 -0.54
C SER A 109 2.72 4.36 -1.80
N ILE A 110 3.15 3.11 -1.91
CA ILE A 110 2.86 2.28 -3.10
C ILE A 110 1.37 1.94 -3.28
N ALA A 111 0.54 2.03 -2.24
CA ALA A 111 -0.91 1.90 -2.37
C ALA A 111 -1.52 3.06 -3.17
N SER A 112 -0.90 4.24 -3.18
CA SER A 112 -1.30 5.36 -4.02
C SER A 112 -1.12 5.06 -5.52
N VAL A 113 -0.10 4.31 -5.88
CA VAL A 113 0.11 3.80 -7.25
C VAL A 113 -0.99 2.81 -7.63
N ILE A 114 -1.36 1.90 -6.71
CA ILE A 114 -2.43 0.93 -6.95
C ILE A 114 -3.78 1.64 -7.15
N ALA A 115 -4.03 2.75 -6.46
CA ALA A 115 -5.25 3.53 -6.65
C ALA A 115 -5.45 3.98 -8.11
N PHE A 116 -4.38 4.25 -8.83
CA PHE A 116 -4.43 4.61 -10.26
C PHE A 116 -4.60 3.41 -11.22
N ALA A 117 -4.85 2.21 -10.72
CA ALA A 117 -5.27 1.09 -11.56
C ALA A 117 -6.74 1.16 -11.99
N ASP A 118 -7.49 2.17 -11.55
CA ASP A 118 -8.87 2.45 -12.00
C ASP A 118 -8.98 2.54 -13.52
N SER A 119 -10.14 2.20 -14.05
CA SER A 119 -10.42 2.30 -15.49
C SER A 119 -10.72 3.73 -15.96
N GLU A 120 -11.06 4.61 -15.03
CA GLU A 120 -11.36 6.02 -15.27
C GLU A 120 -10.52 6.91 -14.35
N ALA A 121 -11.00 7.16 -13.13
CA ALA A 121 -10.33 7.94 -12.11
C ALA A 121 -10.79 7.46 -10.72
N PRO A 122 -9.85 7.24 -9.78
CA PRO A 122 -10.21 6.78 -8.44
C PRO A 122 -11.06 7.81 -7.70
N THR A 123 -11.94 7.34 -6.84
CA THR A 123 -12.74 8.19 -5.96
C THR A 123 -12.03 8.32 -4.61
N ILE A 124 -11.73 9.56 -4.21
CA ILE A 124 -11.09 9.88 -2.94
C ILE A 124 -12.02 10.86 -2.19
N PRO A 125 -12.65 10.46 -1.08
CA PRO A 125 -13.43 11.37 -0.25
C PRO A 125 -12.63 12.56 0.29
N SER A 126 -13.29 13.67 0.62
CA SER A 126 -12.64 14.86 1.18
C SER A 126 -11.95 14.62 2.52
N ASN A 127 -12.33 13.55 3.24
CA ASN A 127 -11.74 13.12 4.51
C ASN A 127 -10.84 11.87 4.38
N ALA A 128 -10.53 11.42 3.16
CA ALA A 128 -9.57 10.36 2.88
C ALA A 128 -8.30 10.96 2.26
N TYR A 129 -7.19 10.21 2.29
CA TYR A 129 -5.90 10.74 1.93
C TYR A 129 -5.20 9.89 0.86
N LEU A 130 -4.57 10.58 -0.08
CA LEU A 130 -3.50 10.08 -0.92
C LEU A 130 -2.18 10.55 -0.31
N MET A 131 -1.29 9.65 0.11
CA MET A 131 0.02 10.01 0.62
C MET A 131 1.10 9.55 -0.34
N ILE A 132 1.90 10.50 -0.80
CA ILE A 132 3.00 10.26 -1.73
C ILE A 132 4.33 10.68 -1.12
N HIS A 133 5.33 9.83 -1.29
CA HIS A 133 6.70 10.09 -0.84
C HIS A 133 7.71 9.35 -1.71
N LYS A 134 8.98 9.70 -1.57
CA LYS A 134 10.08 8.98 -2.26
C LYS A 134 10.22 7.55 -1.73
N PRO A 135 10.56 6.59 -2.60
CA PRO A 135 10.91 5.25 -2.15
C PRO A 135 12.13 5.30 -1.22
N TRP A 136 12.14 4.45 -0.21
CA TRP A 136 13.22 4.36 0.73
C TRP A 136 13.62 2.91 0.98
N ALA A 137 14.88 2.68 1.34
CA ALA A 137 15.39 1.37 1.73
C ALA A 137 16.49 1.51 2.77
N GLY A 138 16.67 0.48 3.60
CA GLY A 138 17.85 0.31 4.41
C GLY A 138 18.89 -0.48 3.66
N CYS A 139 20.17 -0.08 3.74
CA CYS A 139 21.28 -0.87 3.25
C CYS A 139 22.51 -0.70 4.15
N GLU A 140 23.33 -1.74 4.20
CA GLU A 140 24.64 -1.73 4.86
C GLU A 140 25.69 -2.06 3.81
N GLY A 141 26.88 -1.45 3.91
CA GLY A 141 27.96 -1.70 2.98
C GLY A 141 28.95 -0.55 2.90
N ASN A 142 29.90 -0.67 2.00
CA ASN A 142 30.87 0.38 1.72
C ASN A 142 30.26 1.50 0.84
N ALA A 143 31.02 2.58 0.61
CA ALA A 143 30.56 3.75 -0.15
C ALA A 143 30.09 3.43 -1.58
N ILE A 144 30.60 2.38 -2.20
CA ILE A 144 30.19 1.97 -3.56
C ILE A 144 28.82 1.32 -3.49
N GLU A 145 28.59 0.45 -2.50
CA GLU A 145 27.30 -0.24 -2.29
C GLU A 145 26.20 0.74 -1.91
N MET A 146 26.51 1.73 -1.07
CA MET A 146 25.59 2.82 -0.73
C MET A 146 25.17 3.63 -1.96
N ARG A 147 26.11 3.97 -2.85
CA ARG A 147 25.77 4.68 -4.10
C ARG A 147 24.93 3.84 -5.05
N LYS A 148 25.23 2.53 -5.19
CA LYS A 148 24.40 1.63 -5.98
C LYS A 148 22.97 1.53 -5.46
N MET A 149 22.78 1.55 -4.13
CA MET A 149 21.45 1.58 -3.53
C MET A 149 20.73 2.90 -3.85
N ALA A 150 21.42 4.03 -3.78
CA ALA A 150 20.87 5.32 -4.17
C ALA A 150 20.43 5.32 -5.65
N ASP A 151 21.29 4.84 -6.56
CA ASP A 151 20.96 4.71 -7.98
C ASP A 151 19.72 3.79 -8.21
N THR A 152 19.61 2.73 -7.42
CA THR A 152 18.45 1.82 -7.45
C THR A 152 17.16 2.54 -7.01
N LEU A 153 17.22 3.32 -5.92
CA LEU A 153 16.08 4.10 -5.44
C LEU A 153 15.64 5.16 -6.47
N ASP A 154 16.59 5.81 -7.15
CA ASP A 154 16.29 6.77 -8.22
C ASP A 154 15.59 6.07 -9.42
N ALA A 155 16.02 4.87 -9.79
CA ALA A 155 15.36 4.09 -10.84
C ALA A 155 13.94 3.65 -10.44
N VAL A 156 13.75 3.26 -9.18
CA VAL A 156 12.43 2.91 -8.63
C VAL A 156 11.51 4.14 -8.58
N GLU A 157 12.03 5.31 -8.17
CA GLU A 157 11.29 6.57 -8.20
C GLU A 157 10.81 6.91 -9.61
N ALA A 158 11.67 6.75 -10.61
CA ALA A 158 11.29 6.99 -12.00
C ALA A 158 10.13 6.10 -12.46
N GLY A 159 10.10 4.83 -12.03
CA GLY A 159 8.99 3.91 -12.30
C GLY A 159 7.68 4.35 -11.63
N ILE A 160 7.73 4.85 -10.41
CA ILE A 160 6.55 5.41 -9.70
C ILE A 160 6.07 6.68 -10.41
N LEU A 161 6.99 7.59 -10.73
CA LEU A 161 6.67 8.84 -11.42
C LEU A 161 6.02 8.60 -12.78
N SER A 162 6.40 7.56 -13.53
CA SER A 162 5.76 7.23 -14.80
C SER A 162 4.28 6.90 -14.65
N VAL A 163 3.87 6.25 -13.54
CA VAL A 163 2.46 6.00 -13.27
C VAL A 163 1.73 7.29 -12.92
N TYR A 164 2.33 8.13 -12.08
CA TYR A 164 1.70 9.41 -11.73
C TYR A 164 1.56 10.34 -12.93
N GLU A 165 2.54 10.36 -13.84
CA GLU A 165 2.53 11.18 -15.06
C GLU A 165 1.33 10.87 -15.96
N GLU A 166 0.93 9.59 -16.06
CA GLU A 166 -0.26 9.16 -16.80
C GLU A 166 -1.57 9.70 -16.21
N HIS A 167 -1.55 10.09 -14.92
CA HIS A 167 -2.74 10.46 -14.16
C HIS A 167 -2.72 11.90 -13.62
N LEU A 168 -1.87 12.77 -14.18
CA LEU A 168 -1.82 14.18 -13.79
C LEU A 168 -3.11 14.92 -14.15
N ALA A 169 -3.51 15.85 -13.30
CA ALA A 169 -4.54 16.82 -13.64
C ALA A 169 -4.07 17.75 -14.77
N GLU A 170 -5.00 18.36 -15.48
CA GLU A 170 -4.71 19.22 -16.62
C GLU A 170 -3.79 20.38 -16.23
N GLY A 171 -2.69 20.53 -16.94
CA GLY A 171 -1.71 21.60 -16.72
C GLY A 171 -0.72 21.38 -15.59
N VAL A 172 -0.76 20.24 -14.89
CA VAL A 172 0.21 19.89 -13.85
C VAL A 172 1.48 19.29 -14.47
N ASP A 173 2.65 19.80 -14.07
CA ASP A 173 3.96 19.23 -14.45
C ASP A 173 4.38 18.15 -13.45
N ILE A 174 4.89 17.02 -13.93
CA ILE A 174 5.42 15.91 -13.11
C ILE A 174 6.51 16.37 -12.12
N LYS A 175 7.23 17.44 -12.45
CA LYS A 175 8.19 18.04 -11.51
C LYS A 175 7.55 18.57 -10.23
N THR A 176 6.30 19.01 -10.29
CA THR A 176 5.53 19.41 -9.12
C THR A 176 5.26 18.19 -8.23
N VAL A 177 4.80 17.08 -8.82
CA VAL A 177 4.56 15.84 -8.09
C VAL A 177 5.85 15.28 -7.48
N LYS A 178 6.97 15.37 -8.21
CA LYS A 178 8.29 14.99 -7.68
C LYS A 178 8.66 15.75 -6.41
N LYS A 179 8.40 17.08 -6.36
CA LYS A 179 8.62 17.89 -5.16
C LYS A 179 7.70 17.48 -4.01
N LEU A 180 6.43 17.20 -4.30
CA LEU A 180 5.49 16.71 -3.29
C LEU A 180 5.96 15.36 -2.70
N MET A 181 6.53 14.47 -3.52
CA MET A 181 7.14 13.22 -3.04
C MET A 181 8.37 13.47 -2.16
N GLU A 182 9.22 14.44 -2.50
CA GLU A 182 10.40 14.81 -1.69
C GLU A 182 10.00 15.28 -0.28
N GLU A 183 8.86 15.95 -0.18
CA GLU A 183 8.33 16.53 1.06
C GLU A 183 7.44 15.56 1.86
N GLU A 184 7.17 14.33 1.36
CA GLU A 184 6.16 13.43 1.92
C GLU A 184 4.83 14.15 2.11
N THR A 185 4.05 14.19 1.05
CA THR A 185 2.84 15.00 1.02
C THR A 185 1.58 14.16 1.21
N TRP A 186 0.70 14.66 2.07
CA TRP A 186 -0.63 14.11 2.37
C TRP A 186 -1.68 14.98 1.71
N LEU A 187 -2.38 14.41 0.73
CA LEU A 187 -3.39 15.07 -0.06
C LEU A 187 -4.77 14.49 0.30
N ASP A 188 -5.65 15.28 0.91
CA ASP A 188 -7.05 14.91 0.98
C ASP A 188 -7.68 14.87 -0.42
N GLY A 189 -8.89 14.30 -0.56
CA GLY A 189 -9.50 14.15 -1.88
C GLY A 189 -9.57 15.46 -2.67
N THR A 190 -9.80 16.59 -2.01
CA THR A 190 -9.88 17.91 -2.66
C THR A 190 -8.52 18.36 -3.17
N LYS A 191 -7.47 18.22 -2.35
CA LYS A 191 -6.11 18.55 -2.75
C LYS A 191 -5.55 17.57 -3.77
N ALA A 192 -5.90 16.28 -3.67
CA ALA A 192 -5.49 15.29 -4.67
C ALA A 192 -6.01 15.66 -6.06
N ALA A 193 -7.22 16.20 -6.16
CA ALA A 193 -7.80 16.67 -7.42
C ALA A 193 -7.08 17.88 -8.06
N GLU A 194 -6.28 18.62 -7.29
CA GLU A 194 -5.45 19.71 -7.83
C GLU A 194 -4.24 19.18 -8.63
N TYR A 195 -3.80 17.95 -8.34
CA TYR A 195 -2.59 17.39 -8.93
C TYR A 195 -2.85 16.16 -9.80
N PHE A 196 -3.93 15.43 -9.54
CA PHE A 196 -4.24 14.16 -10.19
C PHE A 196 -5.67 14.09 -10.71
N GLN A 197 -5.88 13.26 -11.71
CA GLN A 197 -7.21 12.92 -12.21
C GLN A 197 -7.91 12.00 -11.21
N VAL A 198 -8.58 12.58 -10.23
CA VAL A 198 -9.35 11.88 -9.19
C VAL A 198 -10.76 12.46 -9.09
N LYS A 199 -11.70 11.66 -8.62
CA LYS A 199 -13.07 12.08 -8.28
C LYS A 199 -13.11 12.37 -6.78
N VAL A 200 -13.54 13.56 -6.39
CA VAL A 200 -13.75 13.88 -4.97
C VAL A 200 -15.07 13.24 -4.55
N GLY A 201 -14.99 12.28 -3.61
CA GLY A 201 -16.15 11.62 -3.05
C GLY A 201 -16.76 12.39 -1.87
N GLU A 202 -17.96 11.97 -1.46
CA GLU A 202 -18.58 12.43 -0.21
C GLU A 202 -17.77 11.92 1.00
N GLU A 203 -17.85 12.64 2.14
CA GLU A 203 -17.16 12.24 3.36
C GLU A 203 -17.58 10.83 3.81
N ASN A 204 -16.59 10.01 4.10
CA ASN A 204 -16.80 8.65 4.56
C ASN A 204 -16.84 8.62 6.09
N THR A 205 -17.83 7.93 6.67
CA THR A 205 -17.95 7.78 8.13
C THR A 205 -17.03 6.70 8.71
N VAL A 206 -16.26 6.01 7.87
CA VAL A 206 -15.36 4.93 8.29
C VAL A 206 -14.12 5.56 8.94
N ALA A 207 -14.09 5.59 10.27
CA ALA A 207 -12.91 5.95 11.04
C ALA A 207 -11.79 4.93 10.79
N ALA A 208 -10.74 5.37 10.11
CA ALA A 208 -9.68 4.50 9.63
C ALA A 208 -8.78 3.98 10.75
N ALA A 209 -8.48 2.71 10.69
CA ALA A 209 -7.39 2.07 11.43
C ALA A 209 -6.01 2.38 10.81
N VAL A 210 -5.71 3.67 10.57
CA VAL A 210 -4.44 4.12 9.99
C VAL A 210 -3.39 4.40 11.07
N GLN A 211 -3.75 4.29 12.35
CA GLN A 211 -2.94 4.80 13.47
C GLN A 211 -1.56 4.16 13.60
N ASP A 212 -1.39 2.89 13.26
CA ASP A 212 -0.11 2.22 13.48
C ASP A 212 0.91 2.49 12.37
N PHE A 213 0.47 2.58 11.11
CA PHE A 213 1.33 2.89 9.99
C PHE A 213 1.89 4.32 10.04
N THR A 214 1.05 5.32 10.31
CA THR A 214 1.45 6.73 10.36
C THR A 214 2.50 7.01 11.42
N LYS A 215 2.52 6.24 12.51
CA LYS A 215 3.49 6.41 13.60
C LYS A 215 4.87 5.86 13.29
N MET A 216 4.95 4.84 12.45
CA MET A 216 6.19 4.09 12.20
C MET A 216 6.99 4.62 11.01
N TYR A 217 6.32 5.08 9.95
CA TYR A 217 6.96 5.31 8.65
C TYR A 217 6.77 6.71 8.07
N CYS A 218 5.92 7.56 8.66
CA CYS A 218 5.59 8.88 8.12
C CYS A 218 6.24 10.01 8.91
N ARG A 219 6.80 11.01 8.19
CA ARG A 219 7.47 12.17 8.78
C ARG A 219 6.52 13.34 8.96
N ASN A 220 5.60 13.54 8.02
CA ASN A 220 4.75 14.72 7.89
C ASN A 220 3.25 14.40 7.99
N ALA A 221 2.88 13.27 8.63
CA ALA A 221 1.48 12.90 8.80
C ALA A 221 0.68 14.02 9.51
N PRO A 222 -0.54 14.36 9.03
CA PRO A 222 -1.40 15.32 9.66
C PRO A 222 -1.62 14.99 11.14
N LYS A 223 -1.54 15.99 12.01
CA LYS A 223 -1.62 15.80 13.48
C LYS A 223 -2.94 15.18 13.91
N ASP A 224 -4.01 15.43 13.18
CA ASP A 224 -5.34 14.90 13.44
C ASP A 224 -5.45 13.40 13.14
N LEU A 225 -4.62 12.87 12.24
CA LEU A 225 -4.52 11.43 11.95
C LEU A 225 -3.60 10.70 12.94
N VAL A 226 -2.60 11.39 13.46
CA VAL A 226 -1.69 10.88 14.49
C VAL A 226 -2.32 11.23 15.83
N GLY A 227 -3.33 10.51 16.26
CA GLY A 227 -4.03 10.76 17.53
C GLY A 227 -3.06 11.09 18.66
N ALA A 228 -3.46 12.02 19.55
CA ALA A 228 -2.65 12.49 20.68
C ALA A 228 -2.04 11.28 21.40
N GLY A 229 -0.71 11.18 21.35
CA GLY A 229 0.03 10.01 21.80
C GLY A 229 -0.31 9.69 23.25
N THR A 230 -0.95 8.56 23.47
CA THR A 230 -1.08 8.00 24.81
C THR A 230 0.29 7.49 25.27
N ALA A 231 0.52 7.45 26.59
CA ALA A 231 1.78 6.97 27.19
C ALA A 231 2.21 5.56 26.68
N ASP A 232 1.27 4.74 26.24
CA ASP A 232 1.53 3.45 25.60
C ASP A 232 2.27 3.56 24.25
N ASN A 233 2.03 4.61 23.48
CA ASN A 233 2.71 4.85 22.20
C ASN A 233 4.18 5.25 22.35
N GLU A 234 4.53 5.99 23.41
CA GLU A 234 5.93 6.28 23.75
C GLU A 234 6.66 5.02 24.21
N ARG A 235 5.98 4.16 24.95
CA ARG A 235 6.52 2.89 25.41
C ARG A 235 6.80 1.92 24.24
N LEU A 236 5.91 1.84 23.26
CA LEU A 236 6.09 1.04 22.04
C LEU A 236 7.25 1.57 21.18
N ARG A 237 7.37 2.90 21.03
CA ARG A 237 8.51 3.52 20.32
C ARG A 237 9.84 3.22 21.01
N GLN A 238 9.88 3.28 22.34
CA GLN A 238 11.08 2.95 23.10
C GLN A 238 11.45 1.48 22.95
N GLN A 239 10.47 0.57 23.01
CA GLN A 239 10.71 -0.86 22.80
C GLN A 239 11.21 -1.18 21.38
N ASP A 240 10.69 -0.51 20.34
CA ASP A 240 11.16 -0.70 18.96
C ASP A 240 12.57 -0.14 18.77
N GLN A 241 12.88 1.03 19.35
CA GLN A 241 14.22 1.58 19.33
C GLN A 241 15.23 0.68 20.07
N GLU A 242 14.84 0.08 21.18
CA GLU A 242 15.69 -0.88 21.91
C GLU A 242 15.91 -2.16 21.12
N LYS A 243 14.87 -2.70 20.47
CA LYS A 243 15.01 -3.85 19.56
C LYS A 243 15.96 -3.55 18.40
N ARG A 244 15.82 -2.40 17.75
CA ARG A 244 16.73 -1.97 16.66
C ARG A 244 18.17 -1.83 17.14
N LYS A 245 18.40 -1.22 18.31
CA LYS A 245 19.73 -1.13 18.92
C LYS A 245 20.32 -2.52 19.23
N SER A 246 19.51 -3.44 19.73
CA SER A 246 19.92 -4.82 20.00
C SER A 246 20.28 -5.59 18.73
N ILE A 247 19.51 -5.41 17.66
CA ILE A 247 19.81 -6.03 16.36
C ILE A 247 21.13 -5.47 15.81
N ILE A 248 21.31 -4.15 15.81
CA ILE A 248 22.55 -3.50 15.37
C ILE A 248 23.75 -3.99 16.20
N ALA A 249 23.61 -4.09 17.52
CA ALA A 249 24.67 -4.57 18.40
C ALA A 249 25.03 -6.05 18.14
N LEU A 250 24.04 -6.90 17.88
CA LEU A 250 24.23 -8.31 17.50
C LEU A 250 24.92 -8.43 16.13
N THR A 251 24.53 -7.62 15.17
CA THR A 251 25.15 -7.59 13.84
C THR A 251 26.61 -7.13 13.92
N MET A 252 26.88 -6.08 14.70
CA MET A 252 28.27 -5.61 14.93
C MET A 252 29.13 -6.63 15.65
N ALA A 253 28.59 -7.37 16.62
CA ALA A 253 29.31 -8.42 17.31
C ALA A 253 29.66 -9.62 16.41
N HIS A 254 28.83 -9.92 15.41
CA HIS A 254 29.10 -10.97 14.41
C HIS A 254 30.15 -10.53 13.36
N MET A 255 30.27 -9.23 13.09
CA MET A 255 31.26 -8.69 12.13
C MET A 255 32.63 -8.52 12.73
N SER A 256 32.81 -8.67 14.06
CA SER A 256 34.09 -8.53 14.78
C SER A 256 34.72 -9.89 15.14
N GLN A 257 34.21 -11.01 14.67
CA GLN A 257 34.80 -12.35 14.70
C GLN A 257 35.26 -12.77 13.28
#